data_a77540399e98f5a9f30cb65cc5e0d396
#
_entry.id   a77540399e98f5a9f30cb65cc5e0d396
#
_cell.length_a   1.000
_cell.length_b   1.000
_cell.length_c   1.000
_cell.angle_alpha   90.00
_cell.angle_beta   90.00
_cell.angle_gamma   90.00
#
_symmetry.space_group_name_H-M   'P 1'
#
loop_
_entity.id
_entity.type
_entity.pdbx_description
1 polymer ?
#
loop_
_entity_poly.entity_id
_entity_poly.type
_entity_poly.pdbx_seq_one_letter_code
_entity_poly.pdbx_strand_id
1 'polypeptide(L)'
;ADDPIRYWRDKQGREMDFVLSRGRDVVHAIECKWSADALDGSALKAFRALYPKGQNYLVTPSANEAYQIRKSDMDITVCDLGSLLGLL
;
A
#
# COMPACT_ATOMS: atom_id res chain seq x y z
N ALA A 1 22.99 1.06 -7.70
CA ALA A 1 21.69 1.74 -7.74
C ALA A 1 20.90 1.48 -6.47
N ASP A 2 20.12 2.43 -6.05
CA ASP A 2 19.32 2.29 -4.85
C ASP A 2 18.18 1.30 -5.08
N ASP A 3 17.90 0.48 -4.08
CA ASP A 3 16.74 -0.37 -4.09
C ASP A 3 15.50 0.49 -3.86
N PRO A 4 14.55 0.54 -4.80
CA PRO A 4 13.35 1.35 -4.63
C PRO A 4 12.32 0.74 -3.66
N ILE A 5 12.50 -0.51 -3.26
CA ILE A 5 11.57 -1.22 -2.38
C ILE A 5 12.11 -1.16 -0.96
N ARG A 6 11.27 -0.66 -0.05
CA ARG A 6 11.61 -0.52 1.36
C ARG A 6 10.41 -0.92 2.21
N TYR A 7 10.66 -1.09 3.51
CA TYR A 7 9.58 -1.19 4.47
C TYR A 7 9.53 0.11 5.30
N TRP A 8 8.40 0.41 5.91
CA TRP A 8 8.22 1.63 6.68
C TRP A 8 7.63 1.33 8.04
N ARG A 9 8.12 2.04 9.06
CA ARG A 9 7.64 1.93 10.42
C ARG A 9 7.76 3.27 11.12
N ASP A 10 6.76 3.66 11.91
CA ASP A 10 6.85 4.88 12.71
C ASP A 10 7.16 4.56 14.19
N LYS A 11 7.25 5.61 15.00
CA LYS A 11 7.60 5.49 16.41
C LYS A 11 6.50 4.82 17.23
N GLN A 12 5.27 4.85 16.76
CA GLN A 12 4.14 4.19 17.40
C GLN A 12 3.99 2.74 16.98
N GLY A 13 4.90 2.21 16.16
CA GLY A 13 4.85 0.84 15.72
C GLY A 13 3.93 0.57 14.53
N ARG A 14 3.40 1.63 13.89
CA ARG A 14 2.60 1.46 12.67
C ARG A 14 3.53 1.18 11.51
N GLU A 15 3.18 0.21 10.67
CA GLU A 15 4.06 -0.30 9.63
C GLU A 15 3.36 -0.37 8.28
N MET A 16 4.15 -0.22 7.20
CA MET A 16 3.80 -0.59 5.85
C MET A 16 4.67 -1.78 5.45
N ASP A 17 4.06 -2.82 4.90
CA ASP A 17 4.82 -4.02 4.51
C ASP A 17 5.85 -3.68 3.45
N PHE A 18 5.45 -2.91 2.44
CA PHE A 18 6.38 -2.46 1.40
C PHE A 18 6.04 -1.04 0.98
N VAL A 19 7.07 -0.27 0.68
CA VAL A 19 6.92 1.04 0.03
C VAL A 19 7.83 1.04 -1.19
N LEU A 20 7.31 1.56 -2.29
CA LEU A 20 8.01 1.56 -3.57
C LEU A 20 8.13 2.99 -4.08
N SER A 21 9.37 3.48 -4.14
CA SER A 21 9.62 4.82 -4.65
C SER A 21 9.53 4.85 -6.17
N ARG A 22 8.80 5.83 -6.71
CA ARG A 22 8.60 6.00 -8.14
C ARG A 22 8.82 7.46 -8.49
N GLY A 23 10.08 7.82 -8.73
CA GLY A 23 10.42 9.20 -9.05
C GLY A 23 10.45 10.09 -7.82
N ARG A 24 10.45 11.40 -8.05
CA ARG A 24 10.54 12.37 -6.96
C ARG A 24 9.21 12.45 -6.23
N ASP A 25 9.25 12.25 -4.93
CA ASP A 25 8.13 12.42 -4.00
C ASP A 25 6.96 11.44 -4.21
N VAL A 26 7.04 10.51 -5.17
CA VAL A 26 5.99 9.53 -5.39
C VAL A 26 6.39 8.22 -4.75
N VAL A 27 5.57 7.76 -3.80
CA VAL A 27 5.83 6.52 -3.06
C VAL A 27 4.55 5.70 -3.02
N HIS A 28 4.59 4.50 -3.58
CA HIS A 28 3.46 3.58 -3.51
C HIS A 28 3.53 2.79 -2.21
N ALA A 29 2.38 2.61 -1.58
CA ALA A 29 2.24 1.84 -0.35
C ALA A 29 1.60 0.49 -0.67
N ILE A 30 2.17 -0.58 -0.16
CA ILE A 30 1.72 -1.94 -0.44
C ILE A 30 1.56 -2.69 0.89
N GLU A 31 0.35 -3.12 1.19
CA GLU A 31 0.03 -3.94 2.35
C GLU A 31 -0.44 -5.32 1.89
N CYS A 32 0.01 -6.36 2.60
CA CYS A 32 -0.38 -7.74 2.32
C CYS A 32 -1.24 -8.26 3.46
N LYS A 33 -2.47 -8.67 3.17
CA LYS A 33 -3.43 -9.19 4.15
C LYS A 33 -4.14 -10.40 3.57
N TRP A 34 -4.64 -11.29 4.44
CA TRP A 34 -5.42 -12.44 3.99
C TRP A 34 -6.76 -12.03 3.38
N SER A 35 -7.34 -10.93 3.86
CA SER A 35 -8.57 -10.37 3.29
C SER A 35 -8.55 -8.86 3.39
N ALA A 36 -9.39 -8.21 2.56
CA ALA A 36 -9.48 -6.75 2.57
C ALA A 36 -9.99 -6.21 3.91
N ASP A 37 -10.82 -6.97 4.62
CA ASP A 37 -11.37 -6.56 5.91
C ASP A 37 -10.30 -6.46 7.00
N ALA A 38 -9.17 -7.12 6.82
CA ALA A 38 -8.09 -7.11 7.80
C ALA A 38 -7.24 -5.83 7.75
N LEU A 39 -7.45 -4.98 6.76
CA LEU A 39 -6.67 -3.75 6.62
C LEU A 39 -7.01 -2.75 7.72
N ASP A 40 -5.98 -2.34 8.48
CA ASP A 40 -6.08 -1.24 9.42
C ASP A 40 -5.63 0.04 8.70
N GLY A 41 -6.57 0.96 8.49
CA GLY A 41 -6.28 2.19 7.78
C GLY A 41 -5.37 3.15 8.54
N SER A 42 -5.13 2.93 9.84
CA SER A 42 -4.35 3.88 10.66
C SER A 42 -2.89 3.97 10.21
N ALA A 43 -2.27 2.85 9.87
CA ALA A 43 -0.88 2.83 9.40
C ALA A 43 -0.76 3.54 8.05
N LEU A 44 -1.68 3.26 7.13
CA LEU A 44 -1.68 3.91 5.83
C LEU A 44 -1.92 5.42 5.96
N LYS A 45 -2.84 5.83 6.82
CA LYS A 45 -3.11 7.25 7.06
C LYS A 45 -1.88 7.95 7.62
N ALA A 46 -1.17 7.34 8.57
CA ALA A 46 0.07 7.91 9.12
C ALA A 46 1.15 8.02 8.05
N PHE A 47 1.28 7.00 7.21
CA PHE A 47 2.24 7.02 6.11
C PHE A 47 1.93 8.14 5.13
N ARG A 48 0.66 8.30 4.73
CA ARG A 48 0.26 9.32 3.76
C ARG A 48 0.35 10.74 4.30
N ALA A 49 0.30 10.92 5.62
CA ALA A 49 0.56 12.22 6.22
C ALA A 49 2.00 12.69 5.96
N LEU A 50 2.95 11.74 5.89
CA LEU A 50 4.35 12.02 5.60
C LEU A 50 4.65 12.02 4.10
N TYR A 51 4.00 11.13 3.35
CA TYR A 51 4.26 10.92 1.93
C TYR A 51 2.92 10.95 1.18
N PRO A 52 2.41 12.13 0.82
CA PRO A 52 1.04 12.25 0.31
C PRO A 52 0.83 11.75 -1.12
N LYS A 53 1.88 11.54 -1.90
CA LYS A 53 1.75 11.19 -3.32
C LYS A 53 2.07 9.73 -3.58
N GLY A 54 1.21 9.06 -4.30
CA GLY A 54 1.38 7.67 -4.72
C GLY A 54 0.10 6.88 -4.59
N GLN A 55 0.14 5.65 -5.08
CA GLN A 55 -0.98 4.72 -5.04
C GLN A 55 -0.93 3.86 -3.78
N ASN A 56 -2.10 3.39 -3.36
CA ASN A 56 -2.22 2.48 -2.24
C ASN A 56 -2.70 1.13 -2.76
N TYR A 57 -1.98 0.07 -2.42
CA TYR A 57 -2.32 -1.30 -2.83
C TYR A 57 -2.50 -2.19 -1.61
N LEU A 58 -3.55 -2.98 -1.65
CA LEU A 58 -3.76 -4.06 -0.69
C LEU A 58 -3.73 -5.37 -1.45
N VAL A 59 -2.72 -6.18 -1.17
CA VAL A 59 -2.53 -7.47 -1.83
C VAL A 59 -3.16 -8.56 -0.96
N THR A 60 -4.08 -9.31 -1.54
CA THR A 60 -4.76 -10.41 -0.86
C THR A 60 -4.97 -11.57 -1.85
N PRO A 61 -4.78 -12.82 -1.40
CA PRO A 61 -4.98 -13.96 -2.30
C PRO A 61 -6.43 -14.16 -2.72
N SER A 62 -7.40 -13.55 -2.01
CA SER A 62 -8.81 -13.70 -2.35
C SER A 62 -9.30 -12.78 -3.45
N ALA A 63 -8.49 -11.83 -3.89
CA ALA A 63 -8.88 -10.89 -4.94
C ALA A 63 -8.64 -11.50 -6.31
N ASN A 64 -9.70 -11.99 -6.97
CA ASN A 64 -9.59 -12.57 -8.32
C ASN A 64 -9.34 -11.52 -9.38
N GLU A 65 -9.95 -10.33 -9.21
CA GLU A 65 -9.76 -9.19 -10.09
C GLU A 65 -9.46 -7.97 -9.22
N ALA A 66 -8.66 -7.05 -9.73
CA ALA A 66 -8.38 -5.81 -9.01
C ALA A 66 -9.65 -4.97 -8.88
N TYR A 67 -9.86 -4.41 -7.70
CA TYR A 67 -10.99 -3.52 -7.46
C TYR A 67 -10.58 -2.42 -6.49
N GLN A 68 -11.38 -1.37 -6.41
CA GLN A 68 -11.10 -0.21 -5.58
C GLN A 68 -11.97 -0.21 -4.35
N ILE A 69 -11.38 0.16 -3.22
CA ILE A 69 -12.13 0.46 -1.99
C ILE A 69 -11.72 1.84 -1.48
N ARG A 70 -12.52 2.38 -0.58
CA ARG A 70 -12.18 3.63 0.09
C ARG A 70 -12.20 3.39 1.59
N LYS A 71 -11.11 3.76 2.26
CA LYS A 71 -10.99 3.59 3.71
C LYS A 71 -10.19 4.76 4.28
N SER A 72 -10.69 5.36 5.37
CA SER A 72 -10.03 6.52 6.00
C SER A 72 -9.77 7.64 5.00
N ASP A 73 -10.72 7.87 4.11
CA ASP A 73 -10.67 8.88 3.03
C ASP A 73 -9.55 8.65 2.00
N MET A 74 -9.08 7.42 1.90
CA MET A 74 -8.04 7.06 0.93
C MET A 74 -8.58 6.01 -0.03
N ASP A 75 -8.20 6.16 -1.31
CA ASP A 75 -8.51 5.16 -2.34
C ASP A 75 -7.45 4.08 -2.31
N ILE A 76 -7.88 2.83 -2.31
CA ILE A 76 -7.00 1.68 -2.21
C ILE A 76 -7.38 0.68 -3.30
N THR A 77 -6.38 0.22 -4.05
CA THR A 77 -6.58 -0.85 -5.02
C THR A 77 -6.33 -2.19 -4.37
N VAL A 78 -7.34 -3.05 -4.34
CA VAL A 78 -7.23 -4.41 -3.81
C VAL A 78 -6.96 -5.35 -4.99
N CYS A 79 -5.93 -6.17 -4.88
CA CYS A 79 -5.50 -7.05 -5.97
C CYS A 79 -4.74 -8.25 -5.42
N ASP A 80 -4.53 -9.27 -6.25
CA ASP A 80 -3.60 -10.33 -5.92
C ASP A 80 -2.17 -9.93 -6.35
N LEU A 81 -1.21 -10.76 -6.00
CA LEU A 81 0.19 -10.44 -6.30
C LEU A 81 0.46 -10.36 -7.80
N GLY A 82 -0.11 -11.28 -8.58
CA GLY A 82 0.06 -11.26 -10.03
C GLY A 82 -0.45 -9.99 -10.66
N SER A 83 -1.65 -9.55 -10.24
CA SER A 83 -2.24 -8.30 -10.73
C SER A 83 -1.41 -7.09 -10.31
N LEU A 84 -0.87 -7.10 -9.10
CA LEU A 84 -0.01 -6.01 -8.61
C LEU A 84 1.17 -5.78 -9.55
N LEU A 85 1.82 -6.85 -9.97
CA LEU A 85 3.00 -6.74 -10.86
C LEU A 85 2.65 -6.07 -12.18
N GLY A 86 1.44 -6.26 -12.68
CA GLY A 86 0.97 -5.57 -13.88
C GLY A 86 0.56 -4.12 -13.65
N LEU A 87 0.20 -3.76 -12.43
CA LEU A 87 -0.21 -2.39 -12.08
C LEU A 87 0.98 -1.48 -11.76
N LEU A 88 2.08 -2.07 -11.36
CA LEU A 88 3.30 -1.31 -11.09
C LEU A 88 4.07 -1.06 -12.39
#